data_2efc44ddd8cbf3b311ecb69c6b8a2e18
#
_entry.id   2efc44ddd8cbf3b311ecb69c6b8a2e18
#
_cell.length_a   1.000
_cell.length_b   1.000
_cell.length_c   1.000
_cell.angle_alpha   90.00
_cell.angle_beta   90.00
_cell.angle_gamma   90.00
#
_symmetry.space_group_name_H-M   'P 1'
#
loop_
_entity.id
_entity.type
_entity.pdbx_description
1 polymer ?
#
loop_
_entity_poly.entity_id
_entity_poly.type
_entity_poly.pdbx_seq_one_letter_code
_entity_poly.pdbx_strand_id
1 'polypeptide(L)'
;MTFCLDTTIIKPEKDVKIENAVILLHGYGGDGKDISMLSLNWKRHLTNTIFLCPNGHEPCPINPSGYQWFDLTKDDPKYILNETIKAEKKLNQFIDEVKIRYNLENDKICLSGFSQGCMMSINLGLTSKNKFNCVVGFSGKIINQEDLKQRKRTSTNILLIHGDSDQVVSPNYMLEAKDFFIRSNIEIETHLIKNCDHHIPVEASSIALNYILKKNKISS
;
A
#
# COMPACT_ATOMS: atom_id res chain seq x y z
N MET A 1 23.81 6.18 1.56
CA MET A 1 23.29 4.81 1.80
C MET A 1 22.12 4.57 0.87
N THR A 2 22.10 3.46 0.16
CA THR A 2 20.98 2.98 -0.66
C THR A 2 19.98 2.25 0.24
N PHE A 3 18.72 2.18 -0.15
CA PHE A 3 17.72 1.32 0.51
C PHE A 3 17.96 -0.16 0.14
N CYS A 4 17.45 -1.07 0.95
CA CYS A 4 17.50 -2.52 0.66
C CYS A 4 16.64 -2.93 -0.54
N LEU A 5 15.71 -2.06 -0.97
CA LEU A 5 14.94 -2.17 -2.22
C LEU A 5 15.29 -0.99 -3.12
N ASP A 6 15.44 -1.25 -4.42
CA ASP A 6 15.57 -0.19 -5.41
C ASP A 6 14.30 0.66 -5.40
N THR A 7 14.47 1.99 -5.28
CA THR A 7 13.35 2.87 -4.89
C THR A 7 13.35 4.15 -5.70
N THR A 8 12.24 4.43 -6.37
CA THR A 8 11.96 5.75 -6.92
C THR A 8 11.54 6.68 -5.78
N ILE A 9 12.21 7.83 -5.67
CA ILE A 9 12.01 8.79 -4.56
C ILE A 9 11.55 10.13 -5.12
N ILE A 10 10.40 10.62 -4.67
CA ILE A 10 9.91 11.97 -4.96
C ILE A 10 9.96 12.78 -3.66
N LYS A 11 10.86 13.77 -3.65
CA LYS A 11 11.07 14.65 -2.49
C LYS A 11 10.10 15.84 -2.52
N PRO A 12 9.79 16.44 -1.36
CA PRO A 12 9.17 17.75 -1.29
C PRO A 12 10.08 18.81 -1.93
N GLU A 13 9.61 20.05 -2.00
CA GLU A 13 10.42 21.19 -2.47
C GLU A 13 11.69 21.34 -1.61
N LYS A 14 12.71 22.00 -2.20
CA LYS A 14 13.99 22.23 -1.51
C LYS A 14 13.75 23.00 -0.20
N ASP A 15 14.48 22.60 0.83
CA ASP A 15 14.45 23.19 2.18
C ASP A 15 13.14 22.97 2.98
N VAL A 16 12.20 22.19 2.45
CA VAL A 16 11.04 21.74 3.22
C VAL A 16 11.41 20.56 4.11
N LYS A 17 11.13 20.68 5.41
CA LYS A 17 11.30 19.57 6.35
C LYS A 17 10.34 18.42 6.03
N ILE A 18 10.88 17.21 5.91
CA ILE A 18 10.06 15.99 5.74
C ILE A 18 9.45 15.65 7.09
N GLU A 19 8.13 15.62 7.15
CA GLU A 19 7.34 15.31 8.35
C GLU A 19 6.47 14.07 8.17
N ASN A 20 6.22 13.67 6.92
CA ASN A 20 5.42 12.50 6.59
C ASN A 20 6.05 11.72 5.43
N ALA A 21 5.68 10.45 5.32
CA ALA A 21 6.02 9.63 4.17
C ALA A 21 4.77 8.93 3.60
N VAL A 22 4.74 8.76 2.28
CA VAL A 22 3.82 7.85 1.60
C VAL A 22 4.67 6.79 0.90
N ILE A 23 4.48 5.53 1.29
CA ILE A 23 5.11 4.38 0.62
C ILE A 23 4.10 3.84 -0.39
N LEU A 24 4.45 3.86 -1.68
CA LEU A 24 3.61 3.43 -2.80
C LEU A 24 4.09 2.07 -3.32
N LEU A 25 3.26 1.05 -3.21
CA LEU A 25 3.56 -0.32 -3.64
C LEU A 25 2.83 -0.63 -4.95
N HIS A 26 3.60 -0.99 -5.99
CA HIS A 26 3.09 -1.31 -7.33
C HIS A 26 2.34 -2.65 -7.37
N GLY A 27 1.58 -2.88 -8.45
CA GLY A 27 0.93 -4.16 -8.76
C GLY A 27 1.89 -5.20 -9.33
N TYR A 28 1.39 -6.43 -9.53
CA TYR A 28 2.13 -7.53 -10.15
C TYR A 28 2.62 -7.16 -11.54
N GLY A 29 3.91 -7.27 -11.78
CA GLY A 29 4.55 -6.91 -13.05
C GLY A 29 4.77 -5.42 -13.28
N GLY A 30 4.44 -4.56 -12.29
CA GLY A 30 4.75 -3.15 -12.30
C GLY A 30 6.10 -2.82 -11.65
N ASP A 31 6.38 -1.54 -11.48
CA ASP A 31 7.58 -1.04 -10.82
C ASP A 31 7.30 0.24 -10.00
N GLY A 32 8.31 0.68 -9.25
CA GLY A 32 8.23 1.87 -8.43
C GLY A 32 8.10 3.16 -9.24
N LYS A 33 8.61 3.20 -10.47
CA LYS A 33 8.53 4.37 -11.34
C LYS A 33 7.09 4.58 -11.82
N ASP A 34 6.42 3.52 -12.22
CA ASP A 34 5.05 3.57 -12.70
C ASP A 34 4.09 4.02 -11.59
N ILE A 35 4.15 3.38 -10.42
CA ILE A 35 3.28 3.76 -9.31
C ILE A 35 3.57 5.16 -8.77
N SER A 36 4.79 5.68 -8.96
CA SER A 36 5.17 7.03 -8.55
C SER A 36 4.38 8.12 -9.26
N MET A 37 3.73 7.83 -10.39
CA MET A 37 2.87 8.78 -11.10
C MET A 37 1.72 9.31 -10.22
N LEU A 38 1.23 8.54 -9.26
CA LEU A 38 0.25 9.00 -8.27
C LEU A 38 0.76 10.19 -7.46
N SER A 39 2.05 10.20 -7.13
CA SER A 39 2.66 11.25 -6.31
C SER A 39 2.71 12.61 -7.02
N LEU A 40 2.68 12.65 -8.36
CA LEU A 40 2.80 13.90 -9.12
C LEU A 40 1.65 14.87 -8.82
N ASN A 41 0.45 14.35 -8.62
CA ASN A 41 -0.71 15.16 -8.22
C ASN A 41 -0.74 15.38 -6.71
N TRP A 42 -0.37 14.38 -5.92
CA TRP A 42 -0.47 14.41 -4.46
C TRP A 42 0.54 15.37 -3.82
N LYS A 43 1.77 15.47 -4.36
CA LYS A 43 2.83 16.30 -3.78
C LYS A 43 2.49 17.79 -3.66
N ARG A 44 1.57 18.30 -4.51
CA ARG A 44 1.12 19.70 -4.45
C ARG A 44 0.30 20.01 -3.21
N HIS A 45 -0.30 18.98 -2.61
CA HIS A 45 -1.16 19.06 -1.43
C HIS A 45 -0.50 18.47 -0.18
N LEU A 46 0.44 17.55 -0.35
CA LEU A 46 1.23 16.89 0.70
C LEU A 46 2.65 17.45 0.69
N THR A 47 2.76 18.76 0.96
CA THR A 47 3.98 19.56 0.70
C THR A 47 5.18 19.18 1.56
N ASN A 48 4.95 18.62 2.78
CA ASN A 48 5.97 18.15 3.72
C ASN A 48 6.19 16.62 3.68
N THR A 49 5.73 15.97 2.61
CA THR A 49 5.71 14.51 2.49
C THR A 49 6.72 14.02 1.45
N ILE A 50 7.47 13.00 1.82
CA ILE A 50 8.30 12.24 0.88
C ILE A 50 7.52 11.05 0.34
N PHE A 51 7.61 10.77 -0.96
CA PHE A 51 7.05 9.59 -1.58
C PHE A 51 8.16 8.60 -1.91
N LEU A 52 7.97 7.36 -1.50
CA LEU A 52 8.92 6.27 -1.63
C LEU A 52 8.22 5.11 -2.35
N CYS A 53 8.69 4.80 -3.55
CA CYS A 53 8.08 3.82 -4.43
C CYS A 53 9.11 2.71 -4.70
N PRO A 54 9.23 1.71 -3.80
CA PRO A 54 10.19 0.63 -3.98
C PRO A 54 9.73 -0.36 -5.06
N ASN A 55 10.69 -0.95 -5.76
CA ASN A 55 10.48 -2.13 -6.57
C ASN A 55 10.26 -3.36 -5.68
N GLY A 56 9.44 -4.30 -6.14
CA GLY A 56 9.34 -5.61 -5.52
C GLY A 56 10.71 -6.28 -5.44
N HIS A 57 10.89 -7.18 -4.48
CA HIS A 57 12.19 -7.81 -4.24
C HIS A 57 12.55 -8.91 -5.26
N GLU A 58 11.62 -9.28 -6.12
CA GLU A 58 11.80 -10.29 -7.18
C GLU A 58 11.38 -9.77 -8.54
N PRO A 59 12.09 -10.16 -9.63
CA PRO A 59 11.62 -9.93 -10.99
C PRO A 59 10.27 -10.64 -11.23
N CYS A 60 9.42 -10.07 -12.05
CA CYS A 60 8.14 -10.69 -12.39
C CYS A 60 8.28 -11.65 -13.58
N PRO A 61 7.84 -12.92 -13.47
CA PRO A 61 7.98 -13.91 -14.54
C PRO A 61 7.27 -13.54 -15.84
N ILE A 62 6.14 -12.82 -15.75
CA ILE A 62 5.34 -12.42 -16.91
C ILE A 62 5.74 -11.08 -17.52
N ASN A 63 6.56 -10.29 -16.81
CA ASN A 63 7.10 -9.02 -17.28
C ASN A 63 8.56 -8.86 -16.84
N PRO A 64 9.54 -9.17 -17.69
CA PRO A 64 10.96 -9.12 -17.33
C PRO A 64 11.46 -7.73 -16.90
N SER A 65 10.75 -6.65 -17.25
CA SER A 65 11.07 -5.28 -16.83
C SER A 65 10.38 -4.86 -15.55
N GLY A 66 9.49 -5.68 -15.00
CA GLY A 66 8.71 -5.41 -13.80
C GLY A 66 9.04 -6.35 -12.65
N TYR A 67 8.40 -6.11 -11.53
CA TYR A 67 8.66 -6.77 -10.26
C TYR A 67 7.39 -7.38 -9.66
N GLN A 68 7.57 -8.24 -8.68
CA GLN A 68 6.50 -8.82 -7.87
C GLN A 68 6.84 -8.76 -6.37
N TRP A 69 5.80 -8.72 -5.55
CA TRP A 69 5.96 -8.85 -4.10
C TRP A 69 5.96 -10.31 -3.68
N PHE A 70 5.11 -11.12 -4.31
CA PHE A 70 5.04 -12.56 -4.11
C PHE A 70 4.63 -13.26 -5.40
N ASP A 71 5.09 -14.49 -5.53
CA ASP A 71 4.86 -15.30 -6.72
C ASP A 71 3.39 -15.77 -6.80
N LEU A 72 2.79 -15.62 -7.98
CA LEU A 72 1.45 -16.07 -8.33
C LEU A 72 1.45 -17.20 -9.38
N THR A 73 2.59 -17.79 -9.68
CA THR A 73 2.67 -18.87 -10.68
C THR A 73 2.03 -20.18 -10.22
N LYS A 74 1.85 -20.33 -8.90
CA LYS A 74 1.17 -21.48 -8.28
C LYS A 74 -0.09 -21.01 -7.58
N ASP A 75 -1.21 -21.63 -7.92
CA ASP A 75 -2.50 -21.42 -7.25
C ASP A 75 -2.60 -22.32 -5.99
N ASP A 76 -1.69 -22.06 -5.03
CA ASP A 76 -1.64 -22.73 -3.73
C ASP A 76 -1.65 -21.68 -2.62
N PRO A 77 -2.73 -21.59 -1.81
CA PRO A 77 -2.85 -20.60 -0.74
C PRO A 77 -1.72 -20.62 0.29
N LYS A 78 -1.18 -21.80 0.60
CA LYS A 78 -0.04 -21.92 1.55
C LYS A 78 1.25 -21.39 0.93
N TYR A 79 1.46 -21.69 -0.34
CA TYR A 79 2.60 -21.17 -1.09
C TYR A 79 2.55 -19.66 -1.17
N ILE A 80 1.42 -19.09 -1.62
CA ILE A 80 1.22 -17.65 -1.73
C ILE A 80 1.44 -16.97 -0.37
N LEU A 81 0.90 -17.54 0.72
CA LEU A 81 1.10 -16.99 2.06
C LEU A 81 2.58 -16.98 2.47
N ASN A 82 3.31 -18.06 2.20
CA ASN A 82 4.74 -18.16 2.52
C ASN A 82 5.57 -17.11 1.75
N GLU A 83 5.28 -16.93 0.45
CA GLU A 83 5.93 -15.89 -0.35
C GLU A 83 5.57 -14.47 0.13
N THR A 84 4.32 -14.25 0.50
CA THR A 84 3.87 -12.99 1.12
C THR A 84 4.64 -12.67 2.41
N ILE A 85 4.88 -13.66 3.28
CA ILE A 85 5.63 -13.48 4.52
C ILE A 85 7.11 -13.11 4.23
N LYS A 86 7.70 -13.65 3.15
CA LYS A 86 9.04 -13.24 2.71
C LYS A 86 9.07 -11.78 2.27
N ALA A 87 8.07 -11.37 1.46
CA ALA A 87 7.93 -9.99 1.04
C ALA A 87 7.73 -9.03 2.22
N GLU A 88 6.90 -9.42 3.20
CA GLU A 88 6.70 -8.64 4.43
C GLU A 88 8.02 -8.37 5.18
N LYS A 89 8.91 -9.36 5.27
CA LYS A 89 10.21 -9.18 5.92
C LYS A 89 11.06 -8.13 5.20
N LYS A 90 11.08 -8.15 3.87
CA LYS A 90 11.81 -7.17 3.05
C LYS A 90 11.22 -5.78 3.18
N LEU A 91 9.89 -5.67 3.13
CA LEU A 91 9.21 -4.39 3.28
C LEU A 91 9.34 -3.82 4.71
N ASN A 92 9.31 -4.64 5.75
CA ASN A 92 9.58 -4.18 7.12
C ASN A 92 11.01 -3.65 7.26
N GLN A 93 12.01 -4.33 6.70
CA GLN A 93 13.38 -3.82 6.65
C GLN A 93 13.44 -2.46 5.94
N PHE A 94 12.80 -2.32 4.78
CA PHE A 94 12.71 -1.07 4.04
C PHE A 94 12.06 0.05 4.85
N ILE A 95 10.94 -0.25 5.53
CA ILE A 95 10.23 0.71 6.40
C ILE A 95 11.13 1.18 7.55
N ASP A 96 11.86 0.27 8.18
CA ASP A 96 12.81 0.63 9.25
C ASP A 96 13.93 1.55 8.72
N GLU A 97 14.45 1.28 7.53
CA GLU A 97 15.43 2.18 6.87
C GLU A 97 14.84 3.57 6.56
N VAL A 98 13.57 3.64 6.15
CA VAL A 98 12.84 4.91 5.93
C VAL A 98 12.70 5.68 7.23
N LYS A 99 12.28 5.02 8.31
CA LYS A 99 12.13 5.63 9.64
C LYS A 99 13.43 6.22 10.14
N ILE A 100 14.51 5.46 10.05
CA ILE A 100 15.85 5.92 10.47
C ILE A 100 16.31 7.11 9.62
N ARG A 101 16.20 7.00 8.29
CA ARG A 101 16.72 8.01 7.36
C ARG A 101 16.02 9.36 7.47
N TYR A 102 14.71 9.36 7.67
CA TYR A 102 13.89 10.57 7.70
C TYR A 102 13.41 10.95 9.09
N ASN A 103 13.85 10.21 10.13
CA ASN A 103 13.44 10.41 11.53
C ASN A 103 11.91 10.44 11.67
N LEU A 104 11.24 9.40 11.13
CA LEU A 104 9.78 9.26 11.15
C LEU A 104 9.37 8.06 12.00
N GLU A 105 8.23 8.17 12.65
CA GLU A 105 7.54 7.02 13.26
C GLU A 105 6.43 6.50 12.35
N ASN A 106 5.89 5.31 12.66
CA ASN A 106 4.87 4.67 11.83
C ASN A 106 3.62 5.56 11.62
N ASP A 107 3.21 6.31 12.63
CA ASP A 107 2.05 7.22 12.58
C ASP A 107 2.22 8.40 11.62
N LYS A 108 3.43 8.62 11.11
CA LYS A 108 3.77 9.58 10.05
C LYS A 108 3.91 8.94 8.66
N ILE A 109 3.65 7.63 8.55
CA ILE A 109 3.79 6.87 7.31
C ILE A 109 2.42 6.38 6.84
N CYS A 110 2.02 6.74 5.63
CA CYS A 110 0.92 6.13 4.91
C CYS A 110 1.45 4.98 4.03
N LEU A 111 0.85 3.80 4.14
CA LEU A 111 1.08 2.71 3.21
C LEU A 111 0.00 2.76 2.12
N SER A 112 0.39 2.83 0.87
CA SER A 112 -0.55 2.82 -0.25
C SER A 112 -0.10 1.83 -1.31
N GLY A 113 -1.04 1.21 -2.01
CA GLY A 113 -0.67 0.26 -3.04
C GLY A 113 -1.81 -0.10 -3.98
N PHE A 114 -1.42 -0.60 -5.15
CA PHE A 114 -2.32 -1.07 -6.19
C PHE A 114 -2.23 -2.59 -6.34
N SER A 115 -3.37 -3.27 -6.47
CA SER A 115 -3.45 -4.71 -6.73
C SER A 115 -2.63 -5.52 -5.72
N GLN A 116 -1.56 -6.20 -6.12
CA GLN A 116 -0.65 -6.91 -5.23
C GLN A 116 -0.02 -5.98 -4.17
N GLY A 117 0.30 -4.73 -4.52
CA GLY A 117 0.78 -3.72 -3.58
C GLY A 117 -0.27 -3.31 -2.53
N CYS A 118 -1.56 -3.28 -2.90
CA CYS A 118 -2.67 -3.10 -1.95
C CYS A 118 -2.70 -4.25 -0.93
N MET A 119 -2.59 -5.48 -1.40
CA MET A 119 -2.58 -6.67 -0.56
C MET A 119 -1.43 -6.62 0.47
N MET A 120 -0.24 -6.23 0.04
CA MET A 120 0.92 -6.04 0.92
C MET A 120 0.71 -4.89 1.92
N SER A 121 0.12 -3.76 1.48
CA SER A 121 -0.17 -2.62 2.36
C SER A 121 -1.14 -2.98 3.47
N ILE A 122 -2.18 -3.78 3.17
CA ILE A 122 -3.12 -4.31 4.16
C ILE A 122 -2.39 -5.19 5.19
N ASN A 123 -1.60 -6.16 4.72
CA ASN A 123 -0.86 -7.06 5.60
C ASN A 123 0.07 -6.31 6.54
N LEU A 124 0.94 -5.45 5.99
CA LEU A 124 1.88 -4.63 6.78
C LEU A 124 1.16 -3.71 7.77
N GLY A 125 0.08 -3.07 7.30
CA GLY A 125 -0.72 -2.16 8.11
C GLY A 125 -1.27 -2.77 9.38
N LEU A 126 -1.55 -4.09 9.37
CA LEU A 126 -2.16 -4.80 10.49
C LEU A 126 -1.18 -5.69 11.27
N THR A 127 -0.13 -6.19 10.65
CA THR A 127 0.86 -7.07 11.31
C THR A 127 2.02 -6.32 11.96
N SER A 128 2.20 -5.05 11.66
CA SER A 128 3.22 -4.18 12.27
C SER A 128 2.99 -4.02 13.78
N LYS A 129 4.08 -3.80 14.53
CA LYS A 129 4.00 -3.54 15.98
C LYS A 129 3.31 -2.21 16.30
N ASN A 130 3.58 -1.19 15.50
CA ASN A 130 3.06 0.16 15.66
C ASN A 130 2.09 0.49 14.53
N LYS A 131 1.05 1.23 14.88
CA LYS A 131 0.02 1.70 13.95
C LYS A 131 0.62 2.68 12.94
N PHE A 132 0.36 2.46 11.65
CA PHE A 132 0.64 3.44 10.62
C PHE A 132 -0.38 4.59 10.64
N ASN A 133 -0.05 5.70 9.98
CA ASN A 133 -0.99 6.80 9.79
C ASN A 133 -2.29 6.29 9.15
N CYS A 134 -2.17 5.63 8.01
CA CYS A 134 -3.27 4.94 7.36
C CYS A 134 -2.76 3.94 6.31
N VAL A 135 -3.68 3.09 5.84
CA VAL A 135 -3.53 2.27 4.64
C VAL A 135 -4.51 2.77 3.58
N VAL A 136 -4.03 2.94 2.34
CA VAL A 136 -4.85 3.25 1.17
C VAL A 136 -4.63 2.19 0.10
N GLY A 137 -5.63 1.38 -0.16
CA GLY A 137 -5.55 0.27 -1.11
C GLY A 137 -6.43 0.48 -2.33
N PHE A 138 -5.87 0.19 -3.53
CA PHE A 138 -6.59 0.20 -4.79
C PHE A 138 -6.66 -1.21 -5.36
N SER A 139 -7.85 -1.68 -5.71
CA SER A 139 -8.11 -2.92 -6.46
C SER A 139 -7.37 -4.15 -5.91
N GLY A 140 -7.39 -4.34 -4.59
CA GLY A 140 -6.75 -5.46 -3.92
C GLY A 140 -7.69 -6.31 -3.08
N LYS A 141 -7.13 -7.28 -2.37
CA LYS A 141 -7.86 -8.18 -1.45
C LYS A 141 -7.01 -8.54 -0.23
N ILE A 142 -7.63 -9.08 0.80
CA ILE A 142 -6.91 -9.76 1.88
C ILE A 142 -6.40 -11.10 1.36
N ILE A 143 -5.10 -11.37 1.50
CA ILE A 143 -4.46 -12.58 0.97
C ILE A 143 -4.96 -13.83 1.72
N ASN A 144 -4.95 -13.76 3.05
CA ASN A 144 -5.44 -14.84 3.91
C ASN A 144 -6.03 -14.25 5.19
N GLN A 145 -7.36 -14.32 5.33
CA GLN A 145 -8.08 -13.71 6.46
C GLN A 145 -7.75 -14.39 7.80
N GLU A 146 -7.61 -15.73 7.82
CA GLU A 146 -7.32 -16.46 9.06
C GLU A 146 -5.92 -16.17 9.58
N ASP A 147 -4.91 -16.16 8.69
CA ASP A 147 -3.54 -15.78 9.05
C ASP A 147 -3.48 -14.33 9.53
N LEU A 148 -4.12 -13.40 8.81
CA LEU A 148 -4.15 -12.00 9.17
C LEU A 148 -4.82 -11.77 10.54
N LYS A 149 -5.89 -12.49 10.84
CA LYS A 149 -6.58 -12.47 12.13
C LYS A 149 -5.66 -12.92 13.28
N GLN A 150 -4.86 -13.97 13.06
CA GLN A 150 -3.93 -14.49 14.06
C GLN A 150 -2.72 -13.56 14.28
N ARG A 151 -2.20 -12.96 13.21
CA ARG A 151 -1.00 -12.11 13.24
C ARG A 151 -1.29 -10.62 13.48
N LYS A 152 -2.55 -10.20 13.48
CA LYS A 152 -2.94 -8.80 13.68
C LYS A 152 -2.39 -8.25 15.01
N ARG A 153 -1.72 -7.10 14.95
CA ARG A 153 -1.14 -6.41 16.10
C ARG A 153 -1.65 -4.98 16.27
N THR A 154 -2.12 -4.39 15.17
CA THR A 154 -2.61 -3.00 15.16
C THR A 154 -3.99 -2.90 14.54
N SER A 155 -4.63 -1.73 14.71
CA SER A 155 -5.86 -1.33 14.06
C SER A 155 -5.63 -0.07 13.25
N THR A 156 -4.69 -0.13 12.29
CA THR A 156 -4.45 0.95 11.35
C THR A 156 -5.71 1.22 10.53
N ASN A 157 -6.07 2.50 10.39
CA ASN A 157 -7.24 2.91 9.62
C ASN A 157 -7.05 2.62 8.14
N ILE A 158 -8.07 2.14 7.45
CA ILE A 158 -7.98 1.65 6.07
C ILE A 158 -8.98 2.36 5.18
N LEU A 159 -8.54 2.73 3.97
CA LEU A 159 -9.37 3.09 2.84
C LEU A 159 -9.14 2.07 1.73
N LEU A 160 -10.21 1.47 1.20
CA LEU A 160 -10.18 0.63 0.00
C LEU A 160 -11.01 1.26 -1.12
N ILE A 161 -10.43 1.31 -2.31
CA ILE A 161 -11.07 1.84 -3.53
C ILE A 161 -10.99 0.76 -4.61
N HIS A 162 -12.10 0.47 -5.27
CA HIS A 162 -12.18 -0.60 -6.26
C HIS A 162 -13.05 -0.20 -7.45
N GLY A 163 -12.69 -0.66 -8.64
CA GLY A 163 -13.55 -0.52 -9.82
C GLY A 163 -14.68 -1.56 -9.81
N ASP A 164 -15.92 -1.18 -10.14
CA ASP A 164 -17.07 -2.09 -10.15
C ASP A 164 -17.01 -3.12 -11.28
N SER A 165 -16.22 -2.85 -12.30
CA SER A 165 -16.07 -3.68 -13.50
C SER A 165 -14.72 -4.42 -13.56
N ASP A 166 -13.99 -4.46 -12.45
CA ASP A 166 -12.67 -5.11 -12.33
C ASP A 166 -12.79 -6.64 -12.53
N GLN A 167 -12.20 -7.14 -13.62
CA GLN A 167 -12.19 -8.56 -13.99
C GLN A 167 -10.90 -9.28 -13.54
N VAL A 168 -9.91 -8.56 -13.02
CA VAL A 168 -8.63 -9.12 -12.54
C VAL A 168 -8.71 -9.46 -11.06
N VAL A 169 -9.20 -8.51 -10.25
CA VAL A 169 -9.49 -8.72 -8.83
C VAL A 169 -10.93 -8.34 -8.59
N SER A 170 -11.80 -9.33 -8.34
CA SER A 170 -13.24 -9.09 -8.17
C SER A 170 -13.51 -8.03 -7.09
N PRO A 171 -14.39 -7.04 -7.33
CA PRO A 171 -14.80 -6.05 -6.33
C PRO A 171 -15.46 -6.66 -5.10
N ASN A 172 -15.97 -7.90 -5.18
CA ASN A 172 -16.52 -8.63 -4.03
C ASN A 172 -15.46 -8.81 -2.92
N TYR A 173 -14.18 -8.92 -3.27
CA TYR A 173 -13.12 -9.00 -2.26
C TYR A 173 -13.00 -7.73 -1.41
N MET A 174 -13.36 -6.56 -1.94
CA MET A 174 -13.43 -5.33 -1.13
C MET A 174 -14.56 -5.42 -0.11
N LEU A 175 -15.71 -6.00 -0.46
CA LEU A 175 -16.85 -6.20 0.47
C LEU A 175 -16.48 -7.21 1.55
N GLU A 176 -15.86 -8.33 1.18
CA GLU A 176 -15.35 -9.33 2.15
C GLU A 176 -14.30 -8.71 3.10
N ALA A 177 -13.40 -7.90 2.58
CA ALA A 177 -12.42 -7.18 3.39
C ALA A 177 -13.09 -6.19 4.35
N LYS A 178 -14.11 -5.45 3.89
CA LYS A 178 -14.90 -4.54 4.73
C LYS A 178 -15.54 -5.28 5.91
N ASP A 179 -16.18 -6.41 5.66
CA ASP A 179 -16.82 -7.24 6.69
C ASP A 179 -15.79 -7.78 7.69
N PHE A 180 -14.63 -8.22 7.20
CA PHE A 180 -13.53 -8.67 8.06
C PHE A 180 -13.04 -7.54 8.98
N PHE A 181 -12.82 -6.32 8.44
CA PHE A 181 -12.31 -5.20 9.22
C PHE A 181 -13.32 -4.72 10.25
N ILE A 182 -14.60 -4.62 9.91
CA ILE A 182 -15.67 -4.27 10.86
C ILE A 182 -15.70 -5.27 12.03
N ARG A 183 -15.70 -6.57 11.72
CA ARG A 183 -15.66 -7.63 12.76
C ARG A 183 -14.39 -7.63 13.60
N SER A 184 -13.31 -7.06 13.06
CA SER A 184 -12.01 -6.92 13.75
C SER A 184 -11.84 -5.59 14.49
N ASN A 185 -12.88 -4.75 14.58
CA ASN A 185 -12.86 -3.40 15.16
C ASN A 185 -11.78 -2.50 14.51
N ILE A 186 -11.68 -2.55 13.19
CA ILE A 186 -10.78 -1.70 12.39
C ILE A 186 -11.64 -0.70 11.62
N GLU A 187 -11.28 0.59 11.73
CA GLU A 187 -11.93 1.66 10.96
C GLU A 187 -11.62 1.48 9.47
N ILE A 188 -12.67 1.34 8.66
CA ILE A 188 -12.57 1.18 7.22
C ILE A 188 -13.54 2.11 6.48
N GLU A 189 -13.02 2.78 5.46
CA GLU A 189 -13.79 3.47 4.42
C GLU A 189 -13.66 2.67 3.10
N THR A 190 -14.73 2.58 2.31
CA THR A 190 -14.72 1.87 1.02
C THR A 190 -15.40 2.71 -0.05
N HIS A 191 -14.81 2.75 -1.25
CA HIS A 191 -15.38 3.42 -2.42
C HIS A 191 -15.36 2.49 -3.63
N LEU A 192 -16.52 2.37 -4.27
CA LEU A 192 -16.68 1.64 -5.53
C LEU A 192 -16.79 2.65 -6.67
N ILE A 193 -15.88 2.58 -7.63
CA ILE A 193 -15.82 3.48 -8.78
C ILE A 193 -16.58 2.84 -9.94
N LYS A 194 -17.59 3.55 -10.44
CA LYS A 194 -18.44 3.07 -11.52
C LYS A 194 -17.72 3.01 -12.87
N ASN A 195 -18.04 1.98 -13.66
CA ASN A 195 -17.48 1.75 -15.01
C ASN A 195 -15.94 1.77 -15.02
N CYS A 196 -15.34 1.28 -13.95
CA CYS A 196 -13.89 1.24 -13.76
C CYS A 196 -13.43 -0.22 -13.69
N ASP A 197 -12.47 -0.58 -14.51
CA ASP A 197 -11.81 -1.88 -14.52
C ASP A 197 -10.58 -1.90 -13.57
N HIS A 198 -9.56 -2.72 -13.84
CA HIS A 198 -8.37 -2.88 -13.00
C HIS A 198 -7.34 -1.78 -13.21
N HIS A 199 -7.68 -0.53 -12.86
CA HIS A 199 -6.76 0.62 -12.88
C HIS A 199 -7.12 1.66 -11.81
N ILE A 200 -6.31 2.72 -11.68
CA ILE A 200 -6.54 3.83 -10.75
C ILE A 200 -6.96 5.07 -11.55
N PRO A 201 -8.26 5.39 -11.65
CA PRO A 201 -8.71 6.60 -12.30
C PRO A 201 -8.45 7.84 -11.43
N VAL A 202 -8.54 9.03 -12.02
CA VAL A 202 -8.33 10.31 -11.34
C VAL A 202 -9.26 10.48 -10.13
N GLU A 203 -10.49 10.01 -10.23
CA GLU A 203 -11.46 10.03 -9.13
C GLU A 203 -10.93 9.24 -7.92
N ALA A 204 -10.49 8.01 -8.12
CA ALA A 204 -9.91 7.15 -7.08
C ALA A 204 -8.68 7.79 -6.43
N SER A 205 -7.79 8.36 -7.26
CA SER A 205 -6.61 9.09 -6.79
C SER A 205 -6.99 10.30 -5.93
N SER A 206 -8.04 11.04 -6.30
CA SER A 206 -8.53 12.21 -5.55
C SER A 206 -9.15 11.82 -4.20
N ILE A 207 -9.94 10.73 -4.15
CA ILE A 207 -10.50 10.18 -2.91
C ILE A 207 -9.37 9.79 -1.95
N ALA A 208 -8.35 9.09 -2.45
CA ALA A 208 -7.19 8.69 -1.68
C ALA A 208 -6.43 9.88 -1.09
N LEU A 209 -6.17 10.91 -1.90
CA LEU A 209 -5.51 12.14 -1.45
C LEU A 209 -6.28 12.81 -0.32
N ASN A 210 -7.60 12.98 -0.48
CA ASN A 210 -8.45 13.60 0.55
C ASN A 210 -8.42 12.80 1.86
N TYR A 211 -8.41 11.47 1.78
CA TYR A 211 -8.30 10.62 2.95
C TYR A 211 -6.96 10.79 3.67
N ILE A 212 -5.84 10.79 2.94
CA ILE A 212 -4.51 11.01 3.51
C ILE A 212 -4.41 12.38 4.18
N LEU A 213 -4.92 13.44 3.53
CA LEU A 213 -4.95 14.79 4.10
C LEU A 213 -5.75 14.86 5.40
N LYS A 214 -6.89 14.17 5.46
CA LYS A 214 -7.71 14.07 6.68
C LYS A 214 -6.94 13.38 7.80
N LYS A 215 -6.26 12.26 7.51
CA LYS A 215 -5.49 11.50 8.53
C LYS A 215 -4.25 12.26 8.99
N ASN A 216 -3.53 12.96 8.12
CA ASN A 216 -2.38 13.78 8.50
C ASN A 216 -2.76 14.91 9.49
N LYS A 217 -3.93 15.54 9.33
CA LYS A 217 -4.42 16.58 10.26
C LYS A 217 -4.74 16.05 11.66
N ILE A 218 -5.12 14.79 11.79
CA ILE A 218 -5.45 14.16 13.07
C ILE A 218 -4.17 13.76 13.83
N SER A 219 -3.10 13.46 13.10
CA SER A 219 -1.81 13.04 13.64
C SER A 219 -0.84 14.21 13.93
N SER A 220 -1.27 15.44 13.66
CA SER A 220 -0.53 16.69 13.96
C SER A 220 -0.95 17.24 15.30
#